data_58e1d09d0d89abc08007fc107fee5bc6
#
_entry.id   58e1d09d0d89abc08007fc107fee5bc6
#
_cell.length_a   1.000
_cell.length_b   1.000
_cell.length_c   1.000
_cell.angle_alpha   90.00
_cell.angle_beta   90.00
_cell.angle_gamma   90.00
#
_symmetry.space_group_name_H-M   'P 1'
#
loop_
_entity.id
_entity.type
_entity.pdbx_description
1 polymer ?
#
loop_
_entity_poly.entity_id
_entity_poly.type
_entity_poly.pdbx_seq_one_letter_code
_entity_poly.pdbx_strand_id
1 'polypeptide(L)'
;MDLIQDIIRRAKANPQHIVFPEGTEERTLKAADRLLAEGVVRLTLIGDPSAIRSHAQELGLHNIDKANLLDPKNHEKKQAYIDLLLDLRRKKGLTEEQAAVLVEDPLYLGCLMIKAGDADGELAGAINATGDVLRPALQIVKTTPGISCVSGIFMMFLPNNTYGENGLLLFADCAVMPNPTAEELAQIAVSSAESARAIANVEPRIAMLSFSTKGSAKHELVDKVVEATRIAKEMAPELQLDGELQLDAALVSKVASLKAPDSPVAGKANVLIFPTLEAGNIGYKLVQRLAGAEAVGPVLQGMAAPVNDLSRGASVDDIYKMAAITANQSIALKAKKG
;
A
#
# COMPACT_ATOMS: atom_id res chain seq x y z
N MET A 1 21.54 7.13 -4.77
CA MET A 1 21.34 5.75 -4.27
C MET A 1 20.00 5.31 -4.84
N ASP A 2 19.91 4.13 -5.42
CA ASP A 2 18.63 3.62 -5.94
C ASP A 2 17.68 3.40 -4.74
N LEU A 3 16.53 4.08 -4.72
CA LEU A 3 15.57 4.00 -3.62
C LEU A 3 15.07 2.56 -3.39
N ILE A 4 14.86 1.80 -4.46
CA ILE A 4 14.44 0.39 -4.36
C ILE A 4 15.51 -0.43 -3.63
N GLN A 5 16.79 -0.20 -3.90
CA GLN A 5 17.87 -0.87 -3.19
C GLN A 5 17.93 -0.45 -1.71
N ASP A 6 17.60 0.81 -1.40
CA ASP A 6 17.51 1.27 -0.01
C ASP A 6 16.33 0.60 0.74
N ILE A 7 15.17 0.49 0.10
CA ILE A 7 14.01 -0.22 0.65
C ILE A 7 14.36 -1.69 0.96
N ILE A 8 15.02 -2.39 0.02
CA ILE A 8 15.46 -3.77 0.19
C ILE A 8 16.47 -3.88 1.33
N ARG A 9 17.46 -2.98 1.37
CA ARG A 9 18.48 -2.95 2.43
C ARG A 9 17.88 -2.78 3.82
N ARG A 10 16.90 -1.88 3.98
CA ARG A 10 16.19 -1.66 5.25
C ARG A 10 15.37 -2.89 5.67
N ALA A 11 14.69 -3.53 4.71
CA ALA A 11 13.97 -4.78 4.97
C ALA A 11 14.93 -5.89 5.45
N LYS A 12 16.09 -6.07 4.78
CA LYS A 12 17.14 -7.03 5.18
C LYS A 12 17.72 -6.74 6.57
N ALA A 13 17.86 -5.48 6.93
CA ALA A 13 18.39 -5.08 8.25
C ALA A 13 17.43 -5.41 9.40
N ASN A 14 16.13 -5.50 9.12
CA ASN A 14 15.08 -5.84 10.10
C ASN A 14 13.99 -6.72 9.45
N PRO A 15 14.27 -8.03 9.19
CA PRO A 15 13.37 -8.89 8.44
C PRO A 15 12.03 -9.10 9.14
N GLN A 16 10.96 -8.60 8.51
CA GLN A 16 9.59 -8.77 8.97
C GLN A 16 9.01 -10.10 8.49
N HIS A 17 7.98 -10.59 9.18
CA HIS A 17 7.28 -11.82 8.82
C HIS A 17 6.08 -11.49 7.92
N ILE A 18 6.20 -11.81 6.64
CA ILE A 18 5.15 -11.53 5.64
C ILE A 18 4.44 -12.83 5.25
N VAL A 19 3.12 -12.76 5.11
CA VAL A 19 2.29 -13.88 4.66
C VAL A 19 2.01 -13.73 3.17
N PHE A 20 2.19 -14.82 2.42
CA PHE A 20 1.79 -14.97 1.04
C PHE A 20 0.63 -15.98 0.97
N PRO A 21 -0.62 -15.53 0.89
CA PRO A 21 -1.80 -16.42 0.83
C PRO A 21 -1.86 -17.29 -0.42
N GLU A 22 -1.22 -16.86 -1.49
CA GLU A 22 -1.20 -17.53 -2.80
C GLU A 22 0.06 -18.40 -2.95
N GLY A 23 0.33 -19.26 -1.94
CA GLY A 23 1.59 -19.98 -1.79
C GLY A 23 1.91 -21.04 -2.86
N THR A 24 0.96 -21.39 -3.73
CA THR A 24 1.18 -22.32 -4.85
C THR A 24 1.31 -21.60 -6.20
N GLU A 25 1.16 -20.29 -6.26
CA GLU A 25 1.27 -19.52 -7.49
C GLU A 25 2.73 -19.39 -7.93
N GLU A 26 3.02 -19.64 -9.20
CA GLU A 26 4.40 -19.78 -9.75
C GLU A 26 5.26 -18.52 -9.53
N ARG A 27 4.72 -17.32 -9.82
CA ARG A 27 5.46 -16.05 -9.66
C ARG A 27 5.70 -15.74 -8.19
N THR A 28 4.72 -16.05 -7.35
CA THR A 28 4.80 -15.93 -5.89
C THR A 28 5.89 -16.84 -5.32
N LEU A 29 5.96 -18.11 -5.77
CA LEU A 29 7.01 -19.04 -5.38
C LEU A 29 8.40 -18.57 -5.82
N LYS A 30 8.55 -18.11 -7.07
CA LYS A 30 9.84 -17.59 -7.57
C LYS A 30 10.30 -16.35 -6.80
N ALA A 31 9.37 -15.44 -6.47
CA ALA A 31 9.67 -14.26 -5.64
C ALA A 31 10.02 -14.67 -4.21
N ALA A 32 9.29 -15.63 -3.63
CA ALA A 32 9.57 -16.17 -2.30
C ALA A 32 10.96 -16.81 -2.21
N ASP A 33 11.34 -17.62 -3.18
CA ASP A 33 12.68 -18.24 -3.23
C ASP A 33 13.79 -17.18 -3.20
N ARG A 34 13.67 -16.14 -4.02
CA ARG A 34 14.61 -15.02 -4.05
C ARG A 34 14.66 -14.24 -2.73
N LEU A 35 13.49 -13.91 -2.15
CA LEU A 35 13.39 -13.21 -0.87
C LEU A 35 14.05 -13.98 0.27
N LEU A 36 13.84 -15.30 0.31
CA LEU A 36 14.43 -16.21 1.30
C LEU A 36 15.92 -16.43 1.09
N ALA A 37 16.36 -16.55 -0.16
CA ALA A 37 17.79 -16.64 -0.50
C ALA A 37 18.56 -15.42 -0.02
N GLU A 38 17.98 -14.25 -0.20
CA GLU A 38 18.60 -12.97 0.13
C GLU A 38 18.34 -12.48 1.57
N GLY A 39 17.47 -13.17 2.33
CA GLY A 39 17.13 -12.80 3.71
C GLY A 39 16.40 -11.47 3.86
N VAL A 40 15.56 -11.11 2.86
CA VAL A 40 14.84 -9.83 2.84
C VAL A 40 13.70 -9.80 3.86
N VAL A 41 12.96 -10.91 3.95
CA VAL A 41 11.82 -11.10 4.85
C VAL A 41 11.80 -12.55 5.36
N ARG A 42 11.07 -12.79 6.45
CA ARG A 42 10.61 -14.13 6.82
C ARG A 42 9.27 -14.36 6.15
N LEU A 43 9.00 -15.57 5.67
CA LEU A 43 7.78 -15.87 4.92
C LEU A 43 6.96 -17.00 5.55
N THR A 44 5.65 -16.83 5.53
CA THR A 44 4.68 -17.94 5.54
C THR A 44 4.03 -18.02 4.16
N LEU A 45 4.08 -19.21 3.55
CA LEU A 45 3.35 -19.54 2.33
C LEU A 45 2.13 -20.38 2.72
N ILE A 46 0.92 -19.88 2.42
CA ILE A 46 -0.32 -20.60 2.73
C ILE A 46 -0.71 -21.47 1.54
N GLY A 47 -0.98 -22.75 1.80
CA GLY A 47 -1.37 -23.75 0.82
C GLY A 47 -1.00 -25.15 1.32
N ASP A 48 -1.34 -26.18 0.54
CA ASP A 48 -0.88 -27.54 0.82
C ASP A 48 0.66 -27.62 0.77
N PRO A 49 1.34 -27.94 1.88
CA PRO A 49 2.80 -28.00 1.94
C PRO A 49 3.42 -28.97 0.94
N SER A 50 2.74 -30.06 0.63
CA SER A 50 3.23 -31.06 -0.35
C SER A 50 3.16 -30.50 -1.77
N ALA A 51 2.05 -29.83 -2.10
CA ALA A 51 1.88 -29.17 -3.40
C ALA A 51 2.89 -28.02 -3.58
N ILE A 52 3.13 -27.20 -2.54
CA ILE A 52 4.12 -26.12 -2.57
C ILE A 52 5.52 -26.68 -2.85
N ARG A 53 5.94 -27.73 -2.12
CA ARG A 53 7.27 -28.37 -2.33
C ARG A 53 7.41 -29.01 -3.70
N SER A 54 6.39 -29.73 -4.17
CA SER A 54 6.42 -30.35 -5.50
C SER A 54 6.59 -29.29 -6.60
N HIS A 55 5.79 -28.23 -6.53
CA HIS A 55 5.85 -27.15 -7.52
C HIS A 55 7.19 -26.38 -7.44
N ALA A 56 7.70 -26.14 -6.24
CA ALA A 56 9.03 -25.52 -6.06
C ALA A 56 10.15 -26.39 -6.68
N GLN A 57 10.07 -27.72 -6.52
CA GLN A 57 11.03 -28.64 -7.11
C GLN A 57 10.93 -28.64 -8.65
N GLU A 58 9.73 -28.64 -9.22
CA GLU A 58 9.51 -28.56 -10.67
C GLU A 58 10.09 -27.26 -11.26
N LEU A 59 10.00 -26.16 -10.51
CA LEU A 59 10.55 -24.86 -10.88
C LEU A 59 12.05 -24.69 -10.59
N GLY A 60 12.70 -25.68 -9.97
CA GLY A 60 14.12 -25.62 -9.59
C GLY A 60 14.43 -24.62 -8.48
N LEU A 61 13.48 -24.36 -7.57
CA LEU A 61 13.65 -23.45 -6.44
C LEU A 61 14.29 -24.16 -5.25
N HIS A 62 15.20 -23.51 -4.54
CA HIS A 62 16.05 -24.18 -3.53
C HIS A 62 15.91 -23.61 -2.11
N ASN A 63 15.15 -22.55 -1.92
CA ASN A 63 15.06 -21.84 -0.63
C ASN A 63 13.67 -21.91 0.02
N ILE A 64 12.69 -22.51 -0.63
CA ILE A 64 11.29 -22.55 -0.17
C ILE A 64 11.14 -23.23 1.20
N ASP A 65 11.99 -24.21 1.52
CA ASP A 65 11.99 -24.87 2.85
C ASP A 65 12.45 -23.95 3.99
N LYS A 66 12.96 -22.74 3.71
CA LYS A 66 13.22 -21.70 4.72
C LYS A 66 11.95 -20.97 5.13
N ALA A 67 10.86 -21.07 4.37
CA ALA A 67 9.56 -20.51 4.71
C ALA A 67 8.79 -21.43 5.67
N ASN A 68 7.89 -20.84 6.44
CA ASN A 68 6.84 -21.59 7.09
C ASN A 68 5.77 -21.96 6.04
N LEU A 69 5.51 -23.25 5.85
CA LEU A 69 4.47 -23.76 4.94
C LEU A 69 3.24 -24.11 5.76
N LEU A 70 2.13 -23.40 5.54
CA LEU A 70 0.94 -23.50 6.38
C LEU A 70 -0.26 -24.03 5.58
N ASP A 71 -0.73 -25.23 5.94
CA ASP A 71 -1.98 -25.78 5.43
C ASP A 71 -3.16 -25.07 6.09
N PRO A 72 -4.01 -24.33 5.34
CA PRO A 72 -5.14 -23.62 5.92
C PRO A 72 -6.21 -24.57 6.53
N LYS A 73 -6.23 -25.83 6.10
CA LYS A 73 -7.18 -26.84 6.60
C LYS A 73 -6.70 -27.54 7.86
N ASN A 74 -5.36 -27.67 8.02
CA ASN A 74 -4.79 -28.48 9.08
C ASN A 74 -3.54 -27.81 9.70
N HIS A 75 -3.75 -27.00 10.73
CA HIS A 75 -2.67 -26.38 11.51
C HIS A 75 -3.05 -26.22 12.98
N GLU A 76 -2.07 -26.18 13.85
CA GLU A 76 -2.25 -26.17 15.31
C GLU A 76 -3.06 -24.98 15.87
N LYS A 77 -2.99 -23.81 15.22
CA LYS A 77 -3.70 -22.58 15.63
C LYS A 77 -5.09 -22.43 15.05
N LYS A 78 -5.61 -23.40 14.31
CA LYS A 78 -6.89 -23.27 13.59
C LYS A 78 -8.03 -22.85 14.53
N GLN A 79 -8.21 -23.53 15.66
CA GLN A 79 -9.26 -23.19 16.63
C GLN A 79 -9.07 -21.77 17.20
N ALA A 80 -7.84 -21.38 17.54
CA ALA A 80 -7.57 -20.03 18.06
C ALA A 80 -7.94 -18.92 17.05
N TYR A 81 -7.74 -19.15 15.74
CA TYR A 81 -8.14 -18.20 14.72
C TYR A 81 -9.68 -18.20 14.48
N ILE A 82 -10.35 -19.34 14.64
CA ILE A 82 -11.84 -19.41 14.64
C ILE A 82 -12.37 -18.55 15.79
N ASP A 83 -11.87 -18.74 17.00
CA ASP A 83 -12.29 -18.00 18.18
C ASP A 83 -12.02 -16.49 18.02
N LEU A 84 -10.86 -16.12 17.49
CA LEU A 84 -10.52 -14.73 17.20
C LEU A 84 -11.46 -14.10 16.18
N LEU A 85 -11.78 -14.81 15.11
CA LEU A 85 -12.70 -14.32 14.06
C LEU A 85 -14.11 -14.15 14.61
N LEU A 86 -14.59 -15.11 15.43
CA LEU A 86 -15.86 -15.01 16.12
C LEU A 86 -15.94 -13.79 17.03
N ASP A 87 -14.92 -13.54 17.84
CA ASP A 87 -14.86 -12.34 18.71
C ASP A 87 -14.92 -11.05 17.91
N LEU A 88 -14.18 -10.95 16.81
CA LEU A 88 -14.15 -9.78 15.95
C LEU A 88 -15.47 -9.52 15.24
N ARG A 89 -16.23 -10.58 14.93
CA ARG A 89 -17.43 -10.54 14.09
C ARG A 89 -18.73 -10.91 14.83
N ARG A 90 -18.70 -11.18 16.12
CA ARG A 90 -19.85 -11.56 16.95
C ARG A 90 -21.06 -10.63 16.77
N LYS A 91 -20.83 -9.33 16.79
CA LYS A 91 -21.88 -8.31 16.59
C LYS A 91 -22.47 -8.27 15.15
N LYS A 92 -21.86 -8.99 14.23
CA LYS A 92 -22.32 -9.10 12.82
C LYS A 92 -23.00 -10.44 12.54
N GLY A 93 -23.22 -11.26 13.56
CA GLY A 93 -23.97 -12.53 13.45
C GLY A 93 -23.19 -13.67 12.82
N LEU A 94 -21.86 -13.64 12.81
CA LEU A 94 -21.04 -14.74 12.30
C LEU A 94 -21.23 -16.00 13.18
N THR A 95 -21.56 -17.16 12.56
CA THR A 95 -21.65 -18.44 13.26
C THR A 95 -20.30 -19.16 13.31
N GLU A 96 -20.18 -20.16 14.19
CA GLU A 96 -18.96 -20.96 14.33
C GLU A 96 -18.64 -21.74 13.05
N GLU A 97 -19.66 -22.31 12.42
CA GLU A 97 -19.51 -23.04 11.15
C GLU A 97 -19.00 -22.12 10.03
N GLN A 98 -19.52 -20.90 9.97
CA GLN A 98 -19.08 -19.91 9.00
C GLN A 98 -17.64 -19.46 9.29
N ALA A 99 -17.29 -19.27 10.56
CA ALA A 99 -15.94 -18.90 10.95
C ALA A 99 -14.94 -20.02 10.60
N ALA A 100 -15.30 -21.28 10.85
CA ALA A 100 -14.46 -22.44 10.50
C ALA A 100 -14.16 -22.51 8.99
N VAL A 101 -15.15 -22.21 8.14
CA VAL A 101 -14.95 -22.16 6.69
C VAL A 101 -14.07 -20.97 6.28
N LEU A 102 -14.30 -19.79 6.85
CA LEU A 102 -13.52 -18.59 6.53
C LEU A 102 -12.05 -18.71 6.94
N VAL A 103 -11.74 -19.39 8.05
CA VAL A 103 -10.35 -19.61 8.50
C VAL A 103 -9.57 -20.50 7.52
N GLU A 104 -10.26 -21.35 6.74
CA GLU A 104 -9.63 -22.14 5.68
C GLU A 104 -9.36 -21.35 4.39
N ASP A 105 -9.91 -20.14 4.26
CA ASP A 105 -9.59 -19.23 3.16
C ASP A 105 -8.20 -18.57 3.43
N PRO A 106 -7.22 -18.73 2.52
CA PRO A 106 -5.88 -18.21 2.71
C PRO A 106 -5.79 -16.69 2.98
N LEU A 107 -6.67 -15.88 2.36
CA LEU A 107 -6.71 -14.42 2.55
C LEU A 107 -7.23 -14.05 3.95
N TYR A 108 -8.24 -14.79 4.45
CA TYR A 108 -8.73 -14.62 5.82
C TYR A 108 -7.68 -15.07 6.83
N LEU A 109 -7.03 -16.21 6.58
CA LEU A 109 -6.02 -16.78 7.46
C LEU A 109 -4.81 -15.84 7.59
N GLY A 110 -4.32 -15.25 6.50
CA GLY A 110 -3.23 -14.27 6.53
C GLY A 110 -3.57 -13.04 7.37
N CYS A 111 -4.75 -12.48 7.19
CA CYS A 111 -5.25 -11.37 7.99
C CYS A 111 -5.40 -11.74 9.49
N LEU A 112 -5.83 -12.98 9.82
CA LEU A 112 -5.93 -13.47 11.20
C LEU A 112 -4.55 -13.65 11.83
N MET A 113 -3.56 -14.14 11.09
CA MET A 113 -2.17 -14.21 11.55
C MET A 113 -1.63 -12.83 11.93
N ILE A 114 -1.91 -11.81 11.12
CA ILE A 114 -1.54 -10.42 11.44
C ILE A 114 -2.26 -9.96 12.71
N LYS A 115 -3.55 -10.20 12.81
CA LYS A 115 -4.36 -9.77 13.95
C LYS A 115 -3.95 -10.43 15.25
N ALA A 116 -3.52 -11.69 15.21
CA ALA A 116 -3.01 -12.45 16.34
C ALA A 116 -1.56 -12.07 16.74
N GLY A 117 -0.84 -11.33 15.88
CA GLY A 117 0.57 -11.00 16.09
C GLY A 117 1.54 -12.10 15.62
N ASP A 118 1.06 -13.08 14.87
CA ASP A 118 1.86 -14.18 14.32
C ASP A 118 2.55 -13.79 13.00
N ALA A 119 2.12 -12.70 12.38
CA ALA A 119 2.72 -12.12 11.18
C ALA A 119 2.68 -10.59 11.23
N ASP A 120 3.49 -9.96 10.40
CA ASP A 120 3.72 -8.51 10.38
C ASP A 120 3.03 -7.82 9.19
N GLY A 121 2.66 -8.57 8.17
CA GLY A 121 1.96 -8.09 6.99
C GLY A 121 1.59 -9.20 6.03
N GLU A 122 0.77 -8.86 5.03
CA GLU A 122 0.29 -9.76 3.99
C GLU A 122 0.53 -9.15 2.61
N LEU A 123 0.90 -9.98 1.64
CA LEU A 123 0.99 -9.62 0.24
C LEU A 123 0.25 -10.67 -0.60
N ALA A 124 -0.82 -10.26 -1.26
CA ALA A 124 -1.72 -11.09 -2.06
C ALA A 124 -2.09 -10.39 -3.38
N GLY A 125 -2.96 -10.99 -4.19
CA GLY A 125 -3.52 -10.37 -5.41
C GLY A 125 -2.89 -10.83 -6.71
N ALA A 126 -1.92 -11.76 -6.69
CA ALA A 126 -1.35 -12.33 -7.90
C ALA A 126 -2.39 -13.09 -8.73
N ILE A 127 -3.37 -13.73 -8.07
CA ILE A 127 -4.50 -14.44 -8.69
C ILE A 127 -5.87 -13.96 -8.19
N ASN A 128 -5.96 -13.42 -6.98
CA ASN A 128 -7.21 -12.94 -6.39
C ASN A 128 -7.56 -11.53 -6.88
N ALA A 129 -8.85 -11.19 -6.86
CA ALA A 129 -9.29 -9.84 -7.15
C ALA A 129 -9.09 -8.91 -5.94
N THR A 130 -8.84 -7.62 -6.20
CA THR A 130 -8.66 -6.59 -5.16
C THR A 130 -9.75 -6.63 -4.09
N GLY A 131 -11.02 -6.80 -4.48
CA GLY A 131 -12.14 -6.88 -3.52
C GLY A 131 -12.06 -8.10 -2.59
N ASP A 132 -11.48 -9.20 -3.03
CA ASP A 132 -11.32 -10.40 -2.21
C ASP A 132 -10.19 -10.25 -1.21
N VAL A 133 -9.09 -9.58 -1.59
CA VAL A 133 -7.98 -9.21 -0.67
C VAL A 133 -8.44 -8.18 0.36
N LEU A 134 -9.14 -7.13 -0.07
CA LEU A 134 -9.56 -6.04 0.82
C LEU A 134 -10.64 -6.45 1.81
N ARG A 135 -11.52 -7.39 1.47
CA ARG A 135 -12.64 -7.80 2.34
C ARG A 135 -12.17 -8.34 3.69
N PRO A 136 -11.31 -9.38 3.78
CA PRO A 136 -10.77 -9.85 5.06
C PRO A 136 -9.90 -8.79 5.74
N ALA A 137 -9.11 -8.04 5.00
CA ALA A 137 -8.28 -6.97 5.54
C ALA A 137 -9.12 -5.93 6.31
N LEU A 138 -10.19 -5.41 5.72
CA LEU A 138 -11.11 -4.46 6.36
C LEU A 138 -11.90 -5.08 7.51
N GLN A 139 -12.23 -6.36 7.44
CA GLN A 139 -13.01 -7.04 8.48
C GLN A 139 -12.18 -7.37 9.72
N ILE A 140 -10.91 -7.72 9.57
CA ILE A 140 -10.04 -8.29 10.60
C ILE A 140 -8.97 -7.29 11.04
N VAL A 141 -8.14 -6.81 10.10
CA VAL A 141 -7.04 -5.88 10.38
C VAL A 141 -7.59 -4.49 10.66
N LYS A 142 -8.58 -4.05 9.87
CA LYS A 142 -9.24 -2.73 9.94
C LYS A 142 -8.29 -1.59 9.54
N THR A 143 -8.84 -0.36 9.59
CA THR A 143 -8.09 0.86 9.34
C THR A 143 -7.37 1.37 10.60
N THR A 144 -6.37 2.21 10.41
CA THR A 144 -5.70 2.95 11.48
C THR A 144 -6.72 3.83 12.23
N PRO A 145 -6.63 3.97 13.58
CA PRO A 145 -7.50 4.89 14.31
C PRO A 145 -7.47 6.30 13.71
N GLY A 146 -8.66 6.88 13.50
CA GLY A 146 -8.83 8.19 12.86
C GLY A 146 -8.86 8.17 11.34
N ILE A 147 -8.60 7.03 10.70
CA ILE A 147 -8.71 6.82 9.25
C ILE A 147 -9.88 5.89 8.96
N SER A 148 -10.81 6.31 8.11
CA SER A 148 -12.01 5.55 7.76
C SER A 148 -11.94 4.88 6.39
N CYS A 149 -10.95 5.23 5.57
CA CYS A 149 -10.81 4.72 4.20
C CYS A 149 -9.43 4.10 3.95
N VAL A 150 -9.39 3.21 2.97
CA VAL A 150 -8.16 2.64 2.40
C VAL A 150 -7.93 3.24 1.03
N SER A 151 -6.71 3.58 0.70
CA SER A 151 -6.32 4.11 -0.60
C SER A 151 -5.05 3.44 -1.12
N GLY A 152 -4.75 3.64 -2.40
CA GLY A 152 -3.57 3.07 -3.04
C GLY A 152 -2.61 4.14 -3.53
N ILE A 153 -1.35 4.07 -3.10
CA ILE A 153 -0.29 4.98 -3.55
C ILE A 153 0.62 4.28 -4.55
N PHE A 154 1.04 5.01 -5.59
CA PHE A 154 2.09 4.58 -6.51
C PHE A 154 3.35 5.42 -6.30
N MET A 155 4.50 4.76 -6.25
CA MET A 155 5.81 5.39 -6.39
C MET A 155 6.15 5.48 -7.88
N MET A 156 6.25 6.71 -8.39
CA MET A 156 6.56 7.00 -9.79
C MET A 156 8.02 7.45 -9.89
N PHE A 157 8.86 6.60 -10.49
CA PHE A 157 10.27 6.91 -10.74
C PHE A 157 10.41 7.48 -12.15
N LEU A 158 10.63 8.78 -12.25
CA LEU A 158 10.85 9.47 -13.50
C LEU A 158 12.25 9.15 -14.05
N PRO A 159 12.43 9.10 -15.37
CA PRO A 159 13.74 8.85 -15.99
C PRO A 159 14.74 10.01 -15.80
N ASN A 160 14.29 11.12 -15.22
CA ASN A 160 15.09 12.29 -14.91
C ASN A 160 14.74 12.85 -13.51
N ASN A 161 15.60 13.71 -12.97
CA ASN A 161 15.48 14.29 -11.63
C ASN A 161 14.79 15.67 -11.62
N THR A 162 14.00 16.00 -12.64
CA THR A 162 13.43 17.36 -12.78
C THR A 162 12.37 17.65 -11.73
N TYR A 163 11.56 16.66 -11.36
CA TYR A 163 10.45 16.83 -10.43
C TYR A 163 10.56 15.89 -9.23
N GLY A 164 9.84 16.23 -8.16
CA GLY A 164 9.74 15.42 -6.96
C GLY A 164 11.03 15.38 -6.14
N GLU A 165 11.29 14.26 -5.52
CA GLU A 165 12.51 14.00 -4.75
C GLU A 165 13.48 13.16 -5.59
N ASN A 166 14.41 13.84 -6.29
CA ASN A 166 15.36 13.18 -7.21
C ASN A 166 14.66 12.27 -8.26
N GLY A 167 13.55 12.72 -8.84
CA GLY A 167 12.77 11.99 -9.84
C GLY A 167 11.70 11.08 -9.24
N LEU A 168 11.58 11.00 -7.92
CA LEU A 168 10.49 10.29 -7.26
C LEU A 168 9.29 11.21 -7.02
N LEU A 169 8.13 10.77 -7.49
CA LEU A 169 6.82 11.32 -7.15
C LEU A 169 5.92 10.23 -6.56
N LEU A 170 5.10 10.60 -5.60
CA LEU A 170 4.10 9.72 -4.98
C LEU A 170 2.71 10.17 -5.43
N PHE A 171 1.93 9.27 -6.02
CA PHE A 171 0.60 9.53 -6.56
C PHE A 171 -0.47 8.78 -5.78
N ALA A 172 -1.46 9.46 -5.21
CA ALA A 172 -2.58 8.88 -4.47
C ALA A 172 -3.89 9.70 -4.65
N ASP A 173 -5.06 9.08 -4.59
CA ASP A 173 -5.34 7.67 -4.73
C ASP A 173 -5.39 7.30 -6.22
N CYS A 174 -4.80 6.18 -6.57
CA CYS A 174 -4.78 5.73 -7.96
C CYS A 174 -5.38 4.31 -8.14
N ALA A 175 -5.91 3.68 -7.07
CA ALA A 175 -6.27 2.26 -7.10
C ALA A 175 -7.57 1.86 -6.41
N VAL A 176 -8.09 2.60 -5.43
CA VAL A 176 -9.12 2.10 -4.50
C VAL A 176 -10.40 2.94 -4.46
N MET A 177 -10.30 4.26 -4.19
CA MET A 177 -11.45 5.12 -3.89
C MET A 177 -11.99 5.85 -5.13
N PRO A 178 -13.15 5.44 -5.70
CA PRO A 178 -13.64 6.05 -6.96
C PRO A 178 -13.87 7.56 -6.88
N ASN A 179 -14.57 8.00 -5.84
CA ASN A 179 -14.88 9.41 -5.63
C ASN A 179 -14.88 9.70 -4.12
N PRO A 180 -13.72 9.99 -3.51
CA PRO A 180 -13.62 10.29 -2.10
C PRO A 180 -14.35 11.59 -1.75
N THR A 181 -14.97 11.64 -0.56
CA THR A 181 -15.47 12.88 0.05
C THR A 181 -14.30 13.81 0.40
N ALA A 182 -14.58 15.04 0.84
CA ALA A 182 -13.53 15.95 1.30
C ALA A 182 -12.75 15.36 2.50
N GLU A 183 -13.45 14.74 3.45
CA GLU A 183 -12.87 14.08 4.62
C GLU A 183 -12.00 12.89 4.23
N GLU A 184 -12.48 12.04 3.33
CA GLU A 184 -11.71 10.89 2.83
C GLU A 184 -10.48 11.36 2.04
N LEU A 185 -10.62 12.40 1.22
CA LEU A 185 -9.50 12.97 0.46
C LEU A 185 -8.41 13.56 1.39
N ALA A 186 -8.83 14.20 2.50
CA ALA A 186 -7.92 14.66 3.54
C ALA A 186 -7.18 13.47 4.21
N GLN A 187 -7.89 12.40 4.54
CA GLN A 187 -7.29 11.19 5.11
C GLN A 187 -6.31 10.51 4.13
N ILE A 188 -6.61 10.50 2.83
CA ILE A 188 -5.70 10.03 1.78
C ILE A 188 -4.40 10.83 1.82
N ALA A 189 -4.49 12.17 1.92
CA ALA A 189 -3.31 13.02 1.98
C ALA A 189 -2.44 12.74 3.22
N VAL A 190 -3.05 12.61 4.40
CA VAL A 190 -2.33 12.28 5.65
C VAL A 190 -1.69 10.90 5.58
N SER A 191 -2.42 9.89 5.10
CA SER A 191 -1.89 8.53 4.92
C SER A 191 -0.75 8.50 3.90
N SER A 192 -0.80 9.34 2.86
CA SER A 192 0.25 9.45 1.85
C SER A 192 1.52 10.08 2.41
N ALA A 193 1.40 11.02 3.36
CA ALA A 193 2.55 11.56 4.08
C ALA A 193 3.27 10.46 4.89
N GLU A 194 2.50 9.63 5.58
CA GLU A 194 3.05 8.51 6.34
C GLU A 194 3.75 7.50 5.43
N SER A 195 3.13 7.17 4.30
CA SER A 195 3.70 6.27 3.29
C SER A 195 5.01 6.82 2.70
N ALA A 196 5.07 8.12 2.41
CA ALA A 196 6.28 8.79 1.91
C ALA A 196 7.45 8.63 2.88
N ARG A 197 7.22 8.85 4.17
CA ARG A 197 8.23 8.68 5.22
C ARG A 197 8.60 7.21 5.42
N ALA A 198 7.60 6.34 5.56
CA ALA A 198 7.80 4.92 5.87
C ALA A 198 8.53 4.15 4.77
N ILE A 199 8.11 4.36 3.52
CA ILE A 199 8.59 3.58 2.38
C ILE A 199 9.75 4.27 1.70
N ALA A 200 9.55 5.53 1.31
CA ALA A 200 10.53 6.27 0.51
C ALA A 200 11.59 7.01 1.35
N ASN A 201 11.39 7.14 2.66
CA ASN A 201 12.25 7.91 3.57
C ASN A 201 12.45 9.36 3.09
N VAL A 202 11.36 9.97 2.59
CA VAL A 202 11.35 11.35 2.10
C VAL A 202 10.39 12.20 2.92
N GLU A 203 10.72 13.48 3.10
CA GLU A 203 9.81 14.43 3.72
C GLU A 203 8.73 14.83 2.71
N PRO A 204 7.44 14.60 3.03
CA PRO A 204 6.34 14.84 2.10
C PRO A 204 6.08 16.34 1.91
N ARG A 205 5.97 16.77 0.65
CA ARG A 205 5.45 18.06 0.21
C ARG A 205 4.23 17.79 -0.64
N ILE A 206 3.04 17.94 -0.03
CA ILE A 206 1.79 17.38 -0.52
C ILE A 206 0.99 18.44 -1.27
N ALA A 207 0.70 18.19 -2.53
CA ALA A 207 -0.19 19.01 -3.34
C ALA A 207 -1.57 18.34 -3.49
N MET A 208 -2.63 19.02 -3.03
CA MET A 208 -4.01 18.64 -3.28
C MET A 208 -4.41 19.12 -4.67
N LEU A 209 -4.57 18.21 -5.62
CA LEU A 209 -4.71 18.53 -7.04
C LEU A 209 -6.14 18.89 -7.43
N SER A 210 -6.24 19.87 -8.32
CA SER A 210 -7.49 20.32 -8.94
C SER A 210 -7.18 20.90 -10.33
N PHE A 211 -8.21 21.18 -11.10
CA PHE A 211 -8.09 22.04 -12.29
C PHE A 211 -8.08 23.55 -11.96
N SER A 212 -8.18 23.91 -10.66
CA SER A 212 -8.07 25.26 -10.12
C SER A 212 -6.79 25.43 -9.32
N THR A 213 -6.27 26.66 -9.24
CA THR A 213 -5.21 27.08 -8.34
C THR A 213 -5.66 28.31 -7.57
N LYS A 214 -5.79 28.19 -6.23
CA LYS A 214 -6.10 29.29 -5.31
C LYS A 214 -7.28 30.15 -5.77
N GLY A 215 -8.41 29.48 -6.10
CA GLY A 215 -9.65 30.14 -6.50
C GLY A 215 -9.71 30.62 -7.95
N SER A 216 -8.83 30.12 -8.84
CA SER A 216 -8.85 30.48 -10.25
C SER A 216 -10.09 29.99 -10.99
N ALA A 217 -10.81 28.98 -10.47
CA ALA A 217 -12.08 28.49 -10.96
C ALA A 217 -13.08 28.28 -9.79
N LYS A 218 -14.39 28.31 -10.11
CA LYS A 218 -15.47 28.05 -9.15
C LYS A 218 -16.30 26.86 -9.63
N HIS A 219 -16.31 25.77 -8.87
CA HIS A 219 -17.06 24.56 -9.17
C HIS A 219 -17.09 23.66 -7.92
N GLU A 220 -18.12 22.84 -7.74
CA GLU A 220 -18.22 21.89 -6.61
C GLU A 220 -17.03 20.95 -6.46
N LEU A 221 -16.42 20.52 -7.58
CA LEU A 221 -15.22 19.72 -7.58
C LEU A 221 -13.98 20.47 -7.04
N VAL A 222 -13.95 21.79 -7.22
CA VAL A 222 -12.91 22.67 -6.62
C VAL A 222 -13.19 22.83 -5.13
N ASP A 223 -14.43 23.10 -4.76
CA ASP A 223 -14.85 23.29 -3.36
C ASP A 223 -14.53 22.04 -2.51
N LYS A 224 -14.71 20.84 -3.08
CA LYS A 224 -14.30 19.57 -2.44
C LYS A 224 -12.81 19.55 -2.10
N VAL A 225 -11.94 19.96 -3.00
CA VAL A 225 -10.48 19.93 -2.79
C VAL A 225 -10.05 21.04 -1.83
N VAL A 226 -10.66 22.21 -1.88
CA VAL A 226 -10.45 23.30 -0.92
C VAL A 226 -10.79 22.83 0.50
N GLU A 227 -11.97 22.23 0.67
CA GLU A 227 -12.40 21.71 1.97
C GLU A 227 -11.50 20.55 2.45
N ALA A 228 -11.14 19.61 1.57
CA ALA A 228 -10.20 18.54 1.89
C ALA A 228 -8.84 19.09 2.35
N THR A 229 -8.35 20.16 1.70
CA THR A 229 -7.10 20.82 2.09
C THR A 229 -7.20 21.45 3.50
N ARG A 230 -8.32 22.08 3.81
CA ARG A 230 -8.59 22.65 5.13
C ARG A 230 -8.58 21.55 6.20
N ILE A 231 -9.35 20.49 5.99
CA ILE A 231 -9.45 19.34 6.90
C ILE A 231 -8.07 18.68 7.10
N ALA A 232 -7.31 18.44 6.04
CA ALA A 232 -5.99 17.82 6.14
C ALA A 232 -5.01 18.65 6.97
N LYS A 233 -5.05 19.99 6.84
CA LYS A 233 -4.25 20.91 7.66
C LYS A 233 -4.66 20.90 9.13
N GLU A 234 -5.93 20.67 9.44
CA GLU A 234 -6.41 20.50 10.82
C GLU A 234 -6.04 19.14 11.41
N MET A 235 -6.09 18.07 10.60
CA MET A 235 -5.71 16.72 11.03
C MET A 235 -4.22 16.59 11.32
N ALA A 236 -3.37 17.26 10.54
CA ALA A 236 -1.92 17.14 10.59
C ALA A 236 -1.24 18.50 10.28
N PRO A 237 -1.29 19.46 11.24
CA PRO A 237 -0.80 20.83 11.03
C PRO A 237 0.71 20.93 10.79
N GLU A 238 1.46 19.87 11.14
CA GLU A 238 2.92 19.79 10.91
C GLU A 238 3.29 19.45 9.46
N LEU A 239 2.32 19.00 8.64
CA LEU A 239 2.61 18.59 7.26
C LEU A 239 2.77 19.80 6.33
N GLN A 240 3.77 19.71 5.46
CA GLN A 240 3.85 20.61 4.31
C GLN A 240 2.80 20.20 3.28
N LEU A 241 1.59 20.77 3.41
CA LEU A 241 0.44 20.45 2.58
C LEU A 241 -0.22 21.75 2.10
N ASP A 242 -0.55 21.79 0.81
CA ASP A 242 -1.32 22.91 0.25
C ASP A 242 -2.19 22.49 -0.93
N GLY A 243 -3.21 23.30 -1.21
CA GLY A 243 -4.19 23.12 -2.28
C GLY A 243 -5.24 24.25 -2.20
N GLU A 244 -6.16 24.33 -3.15
CA GLU A 244 -6.12 23.47 -4.36
C GLU A 244 -5.06 24.01 -5.34
N LEU A 245 -4.38 23.09 -6.02
CA LEU A 245 -3.33 23.42 -6.98
C LEU A 245 -3.54 22.65 -8.30
N GLN A 246 -3.35 23.33 -9.42
CA GLN A 246 -3.16 22.64 -10.70
C GLN A 246 -1.79 21.93 -10.70
N LEU A 247 -1.67 20.87 -11.50
CA LEU A 247 -0.46 20.06 -11.56
C LEU A 247 0.78 20.87 -11.95
N ASP A 248 0.65 21.78 -12.92
CA ASP A 248 1.73 22.67 -13.34
C ASP A 248 2.16 23.62 -12.21
N ALA A 249 1.22 24.16 -11.42
CA ALA A 249 1.53 24.97 -10.24
C ALA A 249 2.17 24.14 -9.11
N ALA A 250 1.79 22.87 -8.95
CA ALA A 250 2.36 22.00 -7.95
C ALA A 250 3.83 21.63 -8.23
N LEU A 251 4.20 21.49 -9.53
CA LEU A 251 5.50 20.93 -9.92
C LEU A 251 6.48 21.96 -10.52
N VAL A 252 5.99 23.01 -11.20
CA VAL A 252 6.85 23.92 -11.96
C VAL A 252 7.04 25.21 -11.20
N SER A 253 8.23 25.48 -10.70
CA SER A 253 8.55 26.65 -9.86
C SER A 253 8.16 27.98 -10.50
N LYS A 254 8.36 28.16 -11.83
CA LYS A 254 7.97 29.37 -12.54
C LYS A 254 6.45 29.58 -12.55
N VAL A 255 5.68 28.50 -12.68
CA VAL A 255 4.21 28.57 -12.63
C VAL A 255 3.74 28.83 -11.21
N ALA A 256 4.34 28.19 -10.23
CA ALA A 256 4.07 28.38 -8.82
C ALA A 256 4.24 29.84 -8.39
N SER A 257 5.35 30.48 -8.80
CA SER A 257 5.62 31.89 -8.49
C SER A 257 4.56 32.85 -9.04
N LEU A 258 3.87 32.48 -10.12
CA LEU A 258 2.79 33.29 -10.71
C LEU A 258 1.42 32.99 -10.12
N LYS A 259 1.11 31.70 -9.90
CA LYS A 259 -0.24 31.26 -9.52
C LYS A 259 -0.45 31.06 -8.01
N ALA A 260 0.61 30.74 -7.26
CA ALA A 260 0.57 30.44 -5.83
C ALA A 260 1.87 30.86 -5.11
N PRO A 261 2.25 32.15 -5.15
CA PRO A 261 3.56 32.61 -4.63
C PRO A 261 3.75 32.34 -3.14
N ASP A 262 2.66 32.35 -2.35
CA ASP A 262 2.70 32.17 -0.89
C ASP A 262 2.59 30.69 -0.48
N SER A 263 2.49 29.75 -1.42
CA SER A 263 2.34 28.33 -1.11
C SER A 263 3.68 27.71 -0.67
N PRO A 264 3.70 27.01 0.48
CA PRO A 264 4.90 26.31 0.93
C PRO A 264 5.25 25.06 0.11
N VAL A 265 4.35 24.63 -0.80
CA VAL A 265 4.43 23.37 -1.55
C VAL A 265 4.54 23.60 -3.07
N ALA A 266 3.88 24.63 -3.59
CA ALA A 266 3.84 24.88 -5.03
C ALA A 266 5.25 24.96 -5.64
N GLY A 267 5.41 24.34 -6.81
CA GLY A 267 6.67 24.27 -7.56
C GLY A 267 7.68 23.25 -7.06
N LYS A 268 7.39 22.53 -5.95
CA LYS A 268 8.32 21.56 -5.34
C LYS A 268 7.64 20.36 -4.70
N ALA A 269 6.37 20.08 -5.07
CA ALA A 269 5.62 18.93 -4.56
C ALA A 269 6.31 17.61 -4.93
N ASN A 270 6.26 16.64 -4.00
CA ASN A 270 6.70 15.27 -4.24
C ASN A 270 5.59 14.24 -3.95
N VAL A 271 4.47 14.68 -3.36
CA VAL A 271 3.26 13.87 -3.14
C VAL A 271 2.08 14.57 -3.81
N LEU A 272 1.40 13.88 -4.71
CA LEU A 272 0.30 14.40 -5.52
C LEU A 272 -0.99 13.65 -5.16
N ILE A 273 -1.97 14.38 -4.60
CA ILE A 273 -3.27 13.81 -4.23
C ILE A 273 -4.30 14.16 -5.30
N PHE A 274 -4.80 13.13 -5.94
CA PHE A 274 -5.78 13.25 -7.02
C PHE A 274 -7.22 13.32 -6.47
N PRO A 275 -8.09 14.18 -7.03
CA PRO A 275 -9.43 14.41 -6.49
C PRO A 275 -10.39 13.22 -6.70
N THR A 276 -10.09 12.33 -7.63
CA THR A 276 -10.86 11.12 -7.96
C THR A 276 -9.92 10.01 -8.42
N LEU A 277 -10.37 8.75 -8.28
CA LEU A 277 -9.66 7.58 -8.81
C LEU A 277 -9.42 7.69 -10.32
N GLU A 278 -10.42 8.17 -11.06
CA GLU A 278 -10.33 8.33 -12.49
C GLU A 278 -9.13 9.22 -12.89
N ALA A 279 -9.00 10.39 -12.23
CA ALA A 279 -7.88 11.29 -12.48
C ALA A 279 -6.54 10.65 -12.09
N GLY A 280 -6.45 10.00 -10.93
CA GLY A 280 -5.24 9.34 -10.45
C GLY A 280 -4.84 8.14 -11.32
N ASN A 281 -5.79 7.27 -11.64
CA ASN A 281 -5.55 6.05 -12.44
C ASN A 281 -5.13 6.37 -13.88
N ILE A 282 -5.78 7.33 -14.53
CA ILE A 282 -5.39 7.80 -15.85
C ILE A 282 -4.02 8.49 -15.76
N GLY A 283 -3.83 9.37 -14.75
CA GLY A 283 -2.62 10.17 -14.57
C GLY A 283 -1.37 9.31 -14.43
N TYR A 284 -1.35 8.33 -13.52
CA TYR A 284 -0.15 7.51 -13.33
C TYR A 284 0.17 6.67 -14.59
N LYS A 285 -0.85 6.15 -15.28
CA LYS A 285 -0.64 5.38 -16.53
C LYS A 285 -0.10 6.24 -17.67
N LEU A 286 -0.56 7.49 -17.80
CA LEU A 286 -0.01 8.44 -18.76
C LEU A 286 1.48 8.67 -18.49
N VAL A 287 1.85 8.94 -17.24
CA VAL A 287 3.25 9.16 -16.87
C VAL A 287 4.09 7.90 -17.08
N GLN A 288 3.57 6.72 -16.69
CA GLN A 288 4.25 5.45 -16.90
C GLN A 288 4.49 5.18 -18.39
N ARG A 289 3.45 5.30 -19.22
CA ARG A 289 3.52 4.87 -20.64
C ARG A 289 4.13 5.92 -21.56
N LEU A 290 3.83 7.20 -21.35
CA LEU A 290 4.27 8.27 -22.25
C LEU A 290 5.58 8.91 -21.80
N ALA A 291 5.82 9.03 -20.50
CA ALA A 291 7.05 9.60 -19.95
C ALA A 291 8.12 8.55 -19.58
N GLY A 292 7.83 7.25 -19.73
CA GLY A 292 8.77 6.17 -19.44
C GLY A 292 9.09 6.02 -17.95
N ALA A 293 8.20 6.46 -17.06
CA ALA A 293 8.39 6.28 -15.64
C ALA A 293 8.16 4.82 -15.22
N GLU A 294 8.95 4.33 -14.27
CA GLU A 294 8.63 3.10 -13.56
C GLU A 294 7.58 3.39 -12.49
N ALA A 295 6.50 2.62 -12.47
CA ALA A 295 5.43 2.71 -11.48
C ALA A 295 5.47 1.50 -10.56
N VAL A 296 5.76 1.70 -9.28
CA VAL A 296 5.79 0.65 -8.25
C VAL A 296 4.59 0.82 -7.33
N GLY A 297 3.74 -0.19 -7.28
CA GLY A 297 2.48 -0.17 -6.53
C GLY A 297 1.35 -0.95 -7.23
N PRO A 298 0.08 -0.83 -6.79
CA PRO A 298 -0.32 0.05 -5.68
C PRO A 298 0.17 -0.46 -4.32
N VAL A 299 0.61 0.44 -3.47
CA VAL A 299 0.84 0.16 -2.06
C VAL A 299 -0.38 0.63 -1.29
N LEU A 300 -1.05 -0.25 -0.56
CA LEU A 300 -2.21 0.11 0.24
C LEU A 300 -1.81 0.88 1.50
N GLN A 301 -2.59 1.89 1.81
CA GLN A 301 -2.38 2.77 2.97
C GLN A 301 -3.69 3.01 3.73
N GLY A 302 -3.59 3.45 4.99
CA GLY A 302 -4.72 3.63 5.87
C GLY A 302 -5.09 2.39 6.68
N MET A 303 -4.43 1.24 6.49
CA MET A 303 -4.65 0.01 7.25
C MET A 303 -3.89 0.02 8.58
N ALA A 304 -4.45 -0.64 9.61
CA ALA A 304 -3.81 -0.77 10.93
C ALA A 304 -2.58 -1.69 10.96
N ALA A 305 -2.39 -2.49 9.92
CA ALA A 305 -1.18 -3.24 9.61
C ALA A 305 -1.07 -3.43 8.08
N PRO A 306 0.14 -3.69 7.54
CA PRO A 306 0.32 -3.79 6.10
C PRO A 306 -0.41 -4.99 5.50
N VAL A 307 -1.35 -4.72 4.60
CA VAL A 307 -1.94 -5.70 3.69
C VAL A 307 -1.87 -5.07 2.31
N ASN A 308 -1.13 -5.68 1.38
CA ASN A 308 -0.96 -5.14 0.04
C ASN A 308 -1.57 -6.07 -1.01
N ASP A 309 -2.13 -5.43 -2.05
CA ASP A 309 -2.79 -6.08 -3.17
C ASP A 309 -1.98 -5.89 -4.45
N LEU A 310 -1.55 -7.00 -5.03
CA LEU A 310 -0.82 -7.02 -6.30
C LEU A 310 -1.77 -6.86 -7.49
N SER A 311 -1.26 -6.33 -8.57
CA SER A 311 -1.92 -6.53 -9.87
C SER A 311 -1.82 -8.01 -10.28
N ARG A 312 -2.89 -8.57 -10.87
CA ARG A 312 -2.84 -9.91 -11.48
C ARG A 312 -1.80 -10.06 -12.58
N GLY A 313 -1.34 -8.95 -13.14
CA GLY A 313 -0.25 -8.89 -14.10
C GLY A 313 1.13 -8.64 -13.48
N ALA A 314 1.26 -8.67 -12.16
CA ALA A 314 2.53 -8.45 -11.48
C ALA A 314 3.59 -9.49 -11.89
N SER A 315 4.81 -9.03 -12.13
CA SER A 315 5.96 -9.87 -12.39
C SER A 315 6.56 -10.41 -11.08
N VAL A 316 7.47 -11.36 -11.19
CA VAL A 316 8.26 -11.85 -10.05
C VAL A 316 9.01 -10.72 -9.34
N ASP A 317 9.54 -9.76 -10.12
CA ASP A 317 10.27 -8.61 -9.58
C ASP A 317 9.34 -7.62 -8.86
N ASP A 318 8.12 -7.42 -9.36
CA ASP A 318 7.10 -6.61 -8.67
C ASP A 318 6.72 -7.24 -7.32
N ILE A 319 6.50 -8.55 -7.26
CA ILE A 319 6.20 -9.28 -6.00
C ILE A 319 7.37 -9.14 -5.02
N TYR A 320 8.60 -9.31 -5.50
CA TYR A 320 9.81 -9.14 -4.69
C TYR A 320 9.92 -7.73 -4.09
N LYS A 321 9.75 -6.69 -4.93
CA LYS A 321 9.76 -5.28 -4.48
C LYS A 321 8.64 -4.98 -3.49
N MET A 322 7.42 -5.45 -3.78
CA MET A 322 6.27 -5.23 -2.92
C MET A 322 6.40 -5.92 -1.55
N ALA A 323 7.04 -7.09 -1.47
CA ALA A 323 7.34 -7.73 -0.20
C ALA A 323 8.29 -6.89 0.67
N ALA A 324 9.34 -6.32 0.07
CA ALA A 324 10.25 -5.42 0.76
C ALA A 324 9.55 -4.11 1.22
N ILE A 325 8.64 -3.58 0.41
CA ILE A 325 7.80 -2.41 0.74
C ILE A 325 6.88 -2.74 1.92
N THR A 326 6.19 -3.88 1.88
CA THR A 326 5.31 -4.36 2.96
C THR A 326 6.07 -4.48 4.28
N ALA A 327 7.31 -4.99 4.22
CA ALA A 327 8.19 -5.05 5.38
C ALA A 327 8.54 -3.66 5.94
N ASN A 328 8.86 -2.68 5.08
CA ASN A 328 9.14 -1.31 5.51
C ASN A 328 7.93 -0.61 6.13
N GLN A 329 6.72 -0.85 5.62
CA GLN A 329 5.48 -0.38 6.25
C GLN A 329 5.35 -0.95 7.67
N SER A 330 5.60 -2.24 7.87
CA SER A 330 5.56 -2.88 9.19
C SER A 330 6.60 -2.30 10.15
N ILE A 331 7.84 -2.12 9.69
CA ILE A 331 8.92 -1.52 10.48
C ILE A 331 8.49 -0.14 10.99
N ALA A 332 7.96 0.71 10.10
CA ALA A 332 7.52 2.06 10.45
C ALA A 332 6.34 2.05 11.44
N LEU A 333 5.37 1.14 11.26
CA LEU A 333 4.24 1.01 12.19
C LEU A 333 4.67 0.55 13.58
N LYS A 334 5.63 -0.37 13.67
CA LYS A 334 6.20 -0.83 14.96
C LYS A 334 6.96 0.29 15.66
N ALA A 335 7.73 1.09 14.93
CA ALA A 335 8.46 2.22 15.48
C ALA A 335 7.56 3.33 16.05
N LYS A 336 6.31 3.46 15.57
CA LYS A 336 5.31 4.41 16.13
C LYS A 336 4.65 3.91 17.41
N LYS A 337 4.66 2.60 17.67
CA LYS A 337 4.00 1.96 18.82
C LYS A 337 4.92 1.77 20.02
N GLY A 338 6.23 1.81 19.81
CA GLY A 338 7.27 1.70 20.86
C GLY A 338 7.76 3.08 21.26
#